data_81d63fde66283b5429e452677a3483ae
#
_entry.id   81d63fde66283b5429e452677a3483ae
#
_cell.length_a   1.000
_cell.length_b   1.000
_cell.length_c   1.000
_cell.angle_alpha   90.00
_cell.angle_beta   90.00
_cell.angle_gamma   90.00
#
_symmetry.space_group_name_H-M   'P 1'
#
loop_
_entity.id
_entity.type
_entity.pdbx_description
1 polymer ?
#
loop_
_entity_poly.entity_id
_entity_poly.type
_entity_poly.pdbx_seq_one_letter_code
_entity_poly.pdbx_strand_id
1 'polypeptide(L)'
;MASTEEDAAAADPEIEIENDDDLCPICRQLLHRPVVTECSHTLCELCMTEWADVSVTSQMTIVPLAERPEDFVATNLQAKCPMCRTMTSAKRSLGVEERVKSRYPDVYRKRDEEAIAEEEAKEISIETLTVYIGNTVVPPENLEDERALFNWEFFVNIPDTSVVNEVEILLHETFKKPRLMRYKPPYSVRRLGWGTFIVRANVVLKYGYSWISSDAEDTKYAKRASLPLEWELCFDEGGSQARCQLKIKKEGQLVRRGVSTRSGD
;
A
#
# COMPACT_ATOMS: atom_id res chain seq x y z
N MET A 1 62.78 7.93 -20.57
CA MET A 1 62.48 7.90 -19.15
C MET A 1 61.25 8.79 -18.95
N ALA A 2 60.11 8.20 -18.96
CA ALA A 2 58.84 8.92 -18.70
C ALA A 2 58.31 8.37 -17.39
N SER A 3 58.26 9.22 -16.38
CA SER A 3 57.74 8.93 -15.06
C SER A 3 56.20 8.99 -15.13
N THR A 4 55.54 7.90 -14.88
CA THR A 4 54.10 7.82 -14.65
C THR A 4 53.88 8.17 -13.19
N GLU A 5 53.29 9.36 -12.94
CA GLU A 5 52.71 9.70 -11.66
C GLU A 5 51.34 8.98 -11.57
N GLU A 6 51.28 8.00 -10.68
CA GLU A 6 50.04 7.37 -10.27
C GLU A 6 49.28 8.34 -9.33
N ASP A 7 48.15 8.86 -9.81
CA ASP A 7 47.20 9.58 -9.00
C ASP A 7 46.61 8.61 -7.96
N ALA A 8 47.12 8.68 -6.74
CA ALA A 8 46.54 8.02 -5.59
C ALA A 8 45.29 8.79 -5.19
N ALA A 9 44.11 8.30 -5.56
CA ALA A 9 42.83 8.77 -5.02
C ALA A 9 42.87 8.61 -3.51
N ALA A 10 42.87 9.74 -2.80
CA ALA A 10 42.78 9.77 -1.34
C ALA A 10 41.45 9.15 -0.92
N ALA A 11 41.50 8.01 -0.26
CA ALA A 11 40.33 7.43 0.41
C ALA A 11 39.88 8.41 1.50
N ASP A 12 38.62 8.82 1.43
CA ASP A 12 37.98 9.60 2.50
C ASP A 12 38.17 8.84 3.83
N PRO A 13 38.51 9.53 4.93
CA PRO A 13 38.63 8.88 6.23
C PRO A 13 37.27 8.28 6.60
N GLU A 14 37.20 6.94 6.69
CA GLU A 14 36.01 6.26 7.24
C GLU A 14 35.81 6.76 8.67
N ILE A 15 34.80 7.60 8.88
CA ILE A 15 34.40 8.06 10.21
C ILE A 15 33.75 6.85 10.88
N GLU A 16 34.47 6.22 11.82
CA GLU A 16 33.93 5.15 12.65
C GLU A 16 32.79 5.70 13.52
N ILE A 17 31.62 5.07 13.43
CA ILE A 17 30.47 5.39 14.28
C ILE A 17 30.68 4.61 15.58
N GLU A 18 31.08 5.30 16.63
CA GLU A 18 31.48 4.72 17.91
C GLU A 18 30.33 4.09 18.70
N ASN A 19 29.09 4.47 18.43
CA ASN A 19 27.93 4.02 19.20
C ASN A 19 26.95 3.24 18.32
N ASP A 20 26.77 1.96 18.61
CA ASP A 20 25.82 1.08 17.92
C ASP A 20 24.36 1.59 18.00
N ASP A 21 24.01 2.34 19.06
CA ASP A 21 22.67 2.95 19.21
C ASP A 21 22.40 4.08 18.19
N ASP A 22 23.43 4.58 17.52
CA ASP A 22 23.32 5.58 16.47
C ASP A 22 23.27 4.93 15.06
N LEU A 23 23.36 3.58 14.99
CA LEU A 23 23.23 2.80 13.76
C LEU A 23 21.81 2.25 13.56
N CYS A 24 21.33 2.28 12.35
CA CYS A 24 20.09 1.59 11.99
C CYS A 24 20.31 0.07 11.95
N PRO A 25 19.55 -0.75 12.67
CA PRO A 25 19.71 -2.20 12.68
C PRO A 25 19.38 -2.87 11.34
N ILE A 26 18.69 -2.17 10.43
CA ILE A 26 18.32 -2.67 9.10
C ILE A 26 19.41 -2.38 8.07
N CYS A 27 19.71 -1.11 7.79
CA CYS A 27 20.72 -0.75 6.78
C CYS A 27 22.14 -0.71 7.32
N ARG A 28 22.34 -0.83 8.64
CA ARG A 28 23.64 -0.79 9.29
C ARG A 28 24.44 0.51 9.09
N GLN A 29 23.76 1.59 8.77
CA GLN A 29 24.32 2.91 8.57
C GLN A 29 23.80 3.86 9.66
N LEU A 30 24.41 5.05 9.75
CA LEU A 30 23.97 6.10 10.68
C LEU A 30 22.45 6.32 10.55
N LEU A 31 21.77 6.43 11.69
CA LEU A 31 20.33 6.72 11.72
C LEU A 31 20.03 8.00 10.95
N HIS A 32 19.18 7.90 9.94
CA HIS A 32 18.70 9.02 9.13
C HIS A 32 17.19 9.16 9.29
N ARG A 33 16.73 10.39 9.62
CA ARG A 33 15.32 10.65 9.95
C ARG A 33 14.74 9.59 10.91
N PRO A 34 15.34 9.41 12.10
CA PRO A 34 15.02 8.29 12.97
C PRO A 34 13.57 8.27 13.42
N VAL A 35 12.96 7.10 13.35
CA VAL A 35 11.64 6.79 13.88
C VAL A 35 11.77 5.81 15.05
N VAL A 36 10.92 6.00 16.06
CA VAL A 36 10.83 5.11 17.23
C VAL A 36 9.48 4.42 17.20
N THR A 37 9.51 3.10 17.29
CA THR A 37 8.30 2.26 17.36
C THR A 37 7.72 2.28 18.79
N GLU A 38 6.43 1.93 18.95
CA GLU A 38 5.78 1.78 20.25
C GLU A 38 6.47 0.69 21.11
N CYS A 39 7.11 -0.29 20.49
CA CYS A 39 7.93 -1.31 21.15
C CYS A 39 9.39 -0.86 21.37
N SER A 40 9.66 0.45 21.27
CA SER A 40 10.93 1.11 21.62
C SER A 40 12.13 0.74 20.73
N HIS A 41 11.93 0.32 19.48
CA HIS A 41 13.00 0.12 18.52
C HIS A 41 13.18 1.37 17.65
N THR A 42 14.44 1.75 17.42
CA THR A 42 14.80 2.92 16.61
C THR A 42 15.34 2.47 15.26
N LEU A 43 14.86 3.09 14.18
CA LEU A 43 15.16 2.73 12.78
C LEU A 43 15.22 4.00 11.93
N CYS A 44 15.82 3.95 10.76
CA CYS A 44 15.61 4.99 9.75
C CYS A 44 14.15 5.03 9.29
N GLU A 45 13.61 6.21 9.02
CA GLU A 45 12.27 6.38 8.47
C GLU A 45 12.07 5.58 7.18
N LEU A 46 13.03 5.67 6.25
CA LEU A 46 13.00 4.92 4.98
C LEU A 46 12.97 3.40 5.21
N CYS A 47 13.85 2.89 6.08
CA CYS A 47 13.89 1.45 6.39
C CYS A 47 12.59 0.95 7.01
N MET A 48 11.96 1.74 7.89
CA MET A 48 10.67 1.39 8.48
C MET A 48 9.54 1.45 7.44
N THR A 49 9.56 2.44 6.56
CA THR A 49 8.56 2.58 5.49
C THR A 49 8.66 1.43 4.49
N GLU A 50 9.84 1.14 3.99
CA GLU A 50 10.06 0.02 3.05
C GLU A 50 9.69 -1.33 3.67
N TRP A 51 10.03 -1.54 4.95
CA TRP A 51 9.61 -2.72 5.69
C TRP A 51 8.09 -2.78 5.83
N ALA A 52 7.43 -1.69 6.20
CA ALA A 52 5.98 -1.61 6.30
C ALA A 52 5.31 -1.91 4.96
N ASP A 53 5.87 -1.40 3.86
CA ASP A 53 5.36 -1.62 2.51
C ASP A 53 5.38 -3.09 2.09
N VAL A 54 6.38 -3.85 2.53
CA VAL A 54 6.49 -5.29 2.26
C VAL A 54 5.71 -6.13 3.27
N SER A 55 5.63 -5.70 4.53
CA SER A 55 5.06 -6.48 5.64
C SER A 55 3.56 -6.29 5.86
N VAL A 56 2.95 -5.25 5.25
CA VAL A 56 1.49 -5.08 5.28
C VAL A 56 0.86 -6.15 4.40
N THR A 57 0.55 -7.26 5.03
CA THR A 57 -0.40 -8.21 4.47
C THR A 57 -1.76 -7.54 4.39
N SER A 58 -2.47 -7.76 3.29
CA SER A 58 -3.85 -7.30 3.04
C SER A 58 -4.83 -7.90 4.07
N GLN A 59 -4.68 -7.58 5.35
CA GLN A 59 -5.60 -8.03 6.38
C GLN A 59 -6.89 -7.21 6.28
N MET A 60 -7.99 -7.89 6.00
CA MET A 60 -9.31 -7.32 6.14
C MET A 60 -9.63 -7.13 7.63
N THR A 61 -9.92 -5.92 8.02
CA THR A 61 -10.38 -5.59 9.38
C THR A 61 -11.86 -5.29 9.32
N ILE A 62 -12.67 -6.04 10.04
CA ILE A 62 -14.11 -5.74 10.16
C ILE A 62 -14.28 -4.42 10.89
N VAL A 63 -15.05 -3.52 10.29
CA VAL A 63 -15.30 -2.17 10.79
C VAL A 63 -16.80 -1.86 10.77
N PRO A 64 -17.27 -0.89 11.58
CA PRO A 64 -18.69 -0.50 11.59
C PRO A 64 -19.17 -0.08 10.19
N LEU A 65 -20.39 -0.44 9.81
CA LEU A 65 -21.02 0.00 8.53
C LEU A 65 -21.11 1.52 8.39
N ALA A 66 -21.12 2.23 9.52
CA ALA A 66 -21.15 3.69 9.55
C ALA A 66 -19.79 4.33 9.26
N GLU A 67 -18.69 3.57 9.34
CA GLU A 67 -17.34 4.09 9.02
C GLU A 67 -17.26 4.40 7.53
N ARG A 68 -16.85 5.63 7.22
CA ARG A 68 -16.67 6.10 5.85
C ARG A 68 -15.18 6.26 5.54
N PRO A 69 -14.80 6.12 4.27
CA PRO A 69 -13.40 6.35 3.85
C PRO A 69 -12.85 7.72 4.26
N GLU A 70 -13.71 8.74 4.31
CA GLU A 70 -13.33 10.11 4.66
C GLU A 70 -12.98 10.25 6.15
N ASP A 71 -13.55 9.39 7.00
CA ASP A 71 -13.30 9.38 8.45
C ASP A 71 -11.99 8.68 8.80
N PHE A 72 -11.45 7.91 7.85
CA PHE A 72 -10.21 7.15 8.04
C PHE A 72 -9.00 7.93 7.56
N VAL A 73 -8.30 8.54 8.49
CA VAL A 73 -6.98 9.11 8.23
C VAL A 73 -5.94 8.01 8.46
N ALA A 74 -5.25 7.60 7.41
CA ALA A 74 -4.18 6.60 7.47
C ALA A 74 -2.92 7.15 8.19
N THR A 75 -3.11 7.70 9.40
CA THR A 75 -2.04 8.34 10.17
C THR A 75 -1.12 7.33 10.86
N ASN A 76 -1.50 6.06 10.93
CA ASN A 76 -0.70 5.02 11.59
C ASN A 76 -0.74 3.75 10.76
N LEU A 77 0.17 3.62 9.80
CA LEU A 77 0.50 2.34 9.19
C LEU A 77 0.98 1.41 10.31
N GLN A 78 0.06 0.58 10.82
CA GLN A 78 0.45 -0.48 11.74
C GLN A 78 1.18 -1.56 10.93
N ALA A 79 2.45 -1.72 11.20
CA ALA A 79 3.27 -2.77 10.62
C ALA A 79 3.86 -3.63 11.74
N LYS A 80 4.30 -4.83 11.42
CA LYS A 80 5.11 -5.60 12.37
C LYS A 80 6.48 -4.94 12.50
N CYS A 81 6.93 -4.72 13.73
CA CYS A 81 8.28 -4.23 13.96
C CYS A 81 9.31 -5.19 13.34
N PRO A 82 10.26 -4.72 12.52
CA PRO A 82 11.25 -5.59 11.91
C PRO A 82 12.16 -6.28 12.94
N MET A 83 12.28 -5.71 14.15
CA MET A 83 13.15 -6.22 15.20
C MET A 83 12.46 -7.28 16.08
N CYS A 84 11.25 -7.03 16.57
CA CYS A 84 10.55 -7.92 17.50
C CYS A 84 9.25 -8.52 16.95
N ARG A 85 8.84 -8.17 15.74
CA ARG A 85 7.62 -8.63 15.04
C ARG A 85 6.29 -8.28 15.72
N THR A 86 6.32 -7.47 16.79
CA THR A 86 5.12 -6.95 17.43
C THR A 86 4.45 -5.94 16.51
N MET A 87 3.12 -5.96 16.43
CA MET A 87 2.36 -4.92 15.74
C MET A 87 2.63 -3.58 16.40
N THR A 88 3.03 -2.60 15.63
CA THR A 88 3.48 -1.31 16.14
C THR A 88 3.23 -0.19 15.14
N SER A 89 3.10 1.01 15.63
CA SER A 89 3.26 2.23 14.84
C SER A 89 4.64 2.84 15.12
N ALA A 90 5.12 3.68 14.23
CA ALA A 90 6.41 4.37 14.38
C ALA A 90 6.22 5.88 14.27
N LYS A 91 6.91 6.62 15.13
CA LYS A 91 6.87 8.09 15.14
C LYS A 91 8.27 8.66 15.01
N ARG A 92 8.43 9.73 14.23
CA ARG A 92 9.71 10.43 14.11
C ARG A 92 10.19 10.95 15.46
N SER A 93 11.45 10.74 15.76
CA SER A 93 12.09 11.18 16.99
C SER A 93 13.08 12.32 16.72
N LEU A 94 12.61 13.56 16.88
CA LEU A 94 13.44 14.74 16.67
C LEU A 94 14.63 14.77 17.65
N GLY A 95 14.45 14.29 18.89
CA GLY A 95 15.54 14.26 19.87
C GLY A 95 16.68 13.31 19.50
N VAL A 96 16.37 12.13 18.94
CA VAL A 96 17.39 11.21 18.41
C VAL A 96 18.04 11.81 17.19
N GLU A 97 17.27 12.42 16.31
CA GLU A 97 17.78 13.05 15.08
C GLU A 97 18.77 14.17 15.41
N GLU A 98 18.45 15.05 16.35
CA GLU A 98 19.29 16.15 16.75
C GLU A 98 20.59 15.66 17.41
N ARG A 99 20.50 14.62 18.24
CA ARG A 99 21.68 13.96 18.85
C ARG A 99 22.62 13.41 17.77
N VAL A 100 22.09 12.69 16.79
CA VAL A 100 22.89 12.08 15.72
C VAL A 100 23.50 13.15 14.81
N LYS A 101 22.72 14.17 14.43
CA LYS A 101 23.21 15.33 13.64
C LYS A 101 24.34 16.07 14.36
N SER A 102 24.21 16.26 15.67
CA SER A 102 25.22 16.97 16.46
C SER A 102 26.51 16.17 16.61
N ARG A 103 26.41 14.84 16.71
CA ARG A 103 27.57 13.95 16.88
C ARG A 103 28.30 13.66 15.59
N TYR A 104 27.57 13.51 14.48
CA TYR A 104 28.10 13.11 13.17
C TYR A 104 27.58 14.01 12.02
N PRO A 105 27.90 15.33 12.05
CA PRO A 105 27.27 16.29 11.14
C PRO A 105 27.55 16.01 9.66
N ASP A 106 28.80 15.65 9.32
CA ASP A 106 29.18 15.39 7.92
C ASP A 106 28.60 14.09 7.39
N VAL A 107 28.61 13.02 8.20
CA VAL A 107 28.01 11.74 7.82
C VAL A 107 26.50 11.89 7.65
N TYR A 108 25.83 12.63 8.54
CA TYR A 108 24.39 12.87 8.43
C TYR A 108 24.05 13.66 7.17
N ARG A 109 24.82 14.70 6.86
CA ARG A 109 24.63 15.50 5.63
C ARG A 109 24.78 14.64 4.36
N LYS A 110 25.84 13.81 4.30
CA LYS A 110 26.05 12.89 3.18
C LYS A 110 24.87 11.92 3.01
N ARG A 111 24.37 11.38 4.11
CA ARG A 111 23.17 10.52 4.13
C ARG A 111 21.90 11.25 3.64
N ASP A 112 21.75 12.53 3.97
CA ASP A 112 20.61 13.34 3.54
C ASP A 112 20.67 13.61 2.02
N GLU A 113 21.86 13.90 1.50
CA GLU A 113 22.11 14.06 0.07
C GLU A 113 21.86 12.75 -0.71
N GLU A 114 22.35 11.62 -0.21
CA GLU A 114 22.11 10.29 -0.79
C GLU A 114 20.60 9.97 -0.80
N ALA A 115 19.90 10.21 0.30
CA ALA A 115 18.46 9.94 0.40
C ALA A 115 17.63 10.80 -0.57
N ILE A 116 18.01 12.06 -0.76
CA ILE A 116 17.37 12.95 -1.75
C ILE A 116 17.63 12.43 -3.18
N ALA A 117 18.87 12.06 -3.48
CA ALA A 117 19.22 11.52 -4.79
C ALA A 117 18.51 10.20 -5.10
N GLU A 118 18.36 9.32 -4.08
CA GLU A 118 17.59 8.08 -4.22
C GLU A 118 16.10 8.33 -4.41
N GLU A 119 15.53 9.33 -3.72
CA GLU A 119 14.12 9.70 -3.86
C GLU A 119 13.84 10.29 -5.25
N GLU A 120 14.74 11.12 -5.77
CA GLU A 120 14.66 11.67 -7.13
C GLU A 120 14.88 10.59 -8.22
N ALA A 121 15.71 9.59 -7.95
CA ALA A 121 15.98 8.47 -8.86
C ALA A 121 14.88 7.38 -8.84
N LYS A 122 13.99 7.39 -7.85
CA LYS A 122 12.88 6.43 -7.76
C LYS A 122 11.88 6.65 -8.89
N GLU A 123 12.07 5.94 -10.02
CA GLU A 123 11.05 5.81 -11.09
C GLU A 123 9.78 5.05 -10.64
N ILE A 124 9.76 4.56 -9.40
CA ILE A 124 8.73 3.70 -8.86
C ILE A 124 8.25 4.30 -7.54
N SER A 125 6.98 4.66 -7.45
CA SER A 125 6.34 5.02 -6.19
C SER A 125 5.44 3.89 -5.69
N ILE A 126 5.45 3.65 -4.38
CA ILE A 126 4.54 2.73 -3.70
C ILE A 126 3.53 3.58 -2.93
N GLU A 127 2.26 3.33 -3.21
CA GLU A 127 1.15 4.04 -2.59
C GLU A 127 0.24 3.06 -1.84
N THR A 128 -0.40 3.52 -0.77
CA THR A 128 -1.40 2.72 -0.04
C THR A 128 -2.80 3.09 -0.49
N LEU A 129 -3.55 2.10 -0.94
CA LEU A 129 -4.94 2.23 -1.32
C LEU A 129 -5.82 1.62 -0.23
N THR A 130 -6.71 2.42 0.34
CA THR A 130 -7.72 1.93 1.29
C THR A 130 -8.93 1.43 0.51
N VAL A 131 -9.36 0.21 0.77
CA VAL A 131 -10.52 -0.42 0.13
C VAL A 131 -11.48 -0.90 1.20
N TYR A 132 -12.76 -0.56 1.04
CA TYR A 132 -13.85 -1.12 1.83
C TYR A 132 -14.59 -2.13 0.96
N ILE A 133 -14.85 -3.29 1.52
CA ILE A 133 -15.67 -4.33 0.91
C ILE A 133 -16.72 -4.78 1.91
N GLY A 134 -17.95 -5.01 1.43
CA GLY A 134 -19.01 -5.38 2.35
C GLY A 134 -20.36 -5.52 1.67
N ASN A 135 -21.35 -5.70 2.50
CA ASN A 135 -22.73 -5.63 2.08
C ASN A 135 -23.63 -4.97 3.13
N THR A 136 -24.65 -4.30 2.65
CA THR A 136 -25.79 -3.90 3.44
C THR A 136 -26.99 -4.79 3.13
N VAL A 137 -27.91 -4.89 4.07
CA VAL A 137 -29.12 -5.69 3.88
C VAL A 137 -30.33 -4.99 4.50
N VAL A 138 -31.45 -5.06 3.79
CA VAL A 138 -32.75 -4.70 4.32
C VAL A 138 -33.54 -5.99 4.47
N PRO A 139 -33.92 -6.37 5.72
CA PRO A 139 -34.67 -7.59 5.96
C PRO A 139 -36.05 -7.50 5.30
N PRO A 140 -36.68 -8.64 4.99
CA PRO A 140 -38.06 -8.67 4.53
C PRO A 140 -39.02 -8.21 5.65
N GLU A 141 -40.18 -7.73 5.27
CA GLU A 141 -41.20 -7.28 6.22
C GLU A 141 -41.71 -8.40 7.14
N ASN A 142 -41.71 -9.64 6.62
CA ASN A 142 -42.08 -10.82 7.40
C ASN A 142 -40.93 -11.85 7.39
N LEU A 143 -40.22 -11.93 8.51
CA LEU A 143 -39.09 -12.88 8.71
C LEU A 143 -39.54 -14.34 8.94
N GLU A 144 -40.85 -14.56 9.27
CA GLU A 144 -41.37 -15.90 9.50
C GLU A 144 -41.71 -16.64 8.18
N ASP A 145 -41.72 -15.90 7.05
CA ASP A 145 -41.91 -16.49 5.73
C ASP A 145 -40.59 -17.12 5.25
N GLU A 146 -40.51 -18.44 5.19
CA GLU A 146 -39.34 -19.16 4.67
C GLU A 146 -38.97 -18.81 3.22
N ARG A 147 -39.87 -18.12 2.49
CA ARG A 147 -39.65 -17.60 1.13
C ARG A 147 -39.28 -16.13 1.11
N ALA A 148 -39.15 -15.51 2.28
CA ALA A 148 -38.83 -14.10 2.37
C ALA A 148 -37.42 -13.83 1.77
N LEU A 149 -37.34 -12.78 0.95
CA LEU A 149 -36.11 -12.39 0.27
C LEU A 149 -35.52 -11.14 0.95
N PHE A 150 -34.27 -11.23 1.31
CA PHE A 150 -33.50 -10.07 1.74
C PHE A 150 -33.16 -9.19 0.53
N ASN A 151 -33.32 -7.89 0.66
CA ASN A 151 -32.82 -6.92 -0.30
C ASN A 151 -31.43 -6.50 0.14
N TRP A 152 -30.41 -7.01 -0.54
CA TRP A 152 -29.02 -6.76 -0.18
C TRP A 152 -28.27 -6.01 -1.29
N GLU A 153 -27.27 -5.24 -0.87
CA GLU A 153 -26.33 -4.56 -1.75
C GLU A 153 -24.91 -4.93 -1.35
N PHE A 154 -24.20 -5.61 -2.23
CA PHE A 154 -22.74 -5.77 -2.13
C PHE A 154 -22.05 -4.56 -2.72
N PHE A 155 -20.93 -4.15 -2.12
CA PHE A 155 -20.14 -3.03 -2.59
C PHE A 155 -18.64 -3.22 -2.38
N VAL A 156 -17.88 -2.56 -3.26
CA VAL A 156 -16.46 -2.26 -3.08
C VAL A 156 -16.31 -0.76 -3.16
N ASN A 157 -15.92 -0.11 -2.07
CA ASN A 157 -15.73 1.33 -1.99
C ASN A 157 -14.24 1.65 -1.92
N ILE A 158 -13.77 2.38 -2.93
CA ILE A 158 -12.39 2.79 -3.11
C ILE A 158 -12.38 4.31 -3.21
N PRO A 159 -11.86 5.03 -2.19
CA PRO A 159 -11.85 6.50 -2.19
C PRO A 159 -11.11 7.09 -3.38
N ASP A 160 -9.90 6.58 -3.65
CA ASP A 160 -9.16 6.99 -4.83
C ASP A 160 -9.48 6.08 -6.03
N THR A 161 -10.45 6.50 -6.81
CA THR A 161 -10.85 5.82 -8.05
C THR A 161 -9.96 6.18 -9.24
N SER A 162 -9.00 7.11 -9.06
CA SER A 162 -8.15 7.57 -10.17
C SER A 162 -7.24 6.46 -10.71
N VAL A 163 -6.89 5.49 -9.87
CA VAL A 163 -6.02 4.36 -10.20
C VAL A 163 -6.77 3.11 -10.66
N VAL A 164 -8.10 3.06 -10.46
CA VAL A 164 -8.94 1.90 -10.79
C VAL A 164 -9.43 1.97 -12.22
N ASN A 165 -9.27 0.89 -12.98
CA ASN A 165 -9.81 0.74 -14.33
C ASN A 165 -11.25 0.21 -14.30
N GLU A 166 -11.46 -0.88 -13.58
CA GLU A 166 -12.76 -1.55 -13.47
C GLU A 166 -12.81 -2.44 -12.22
N VAL A 167 -14.03 -2.79 -11.82
CA VAL A 167 -14.30 -3.82 -10.81
C VAL A 167 -15.24 -4.84 -11.42
N GLU A 168 -14.78 -6.08 -11.48
CA GLU A 168 -15.59 -7.22 -11.89
C GLU A 168 -16.20 -7.85 -10.64
N ILE A 169 -17.53 -7.98 -10.60
CA ILE A 169 -18.25 -8.60 -9.48
C ILE A 169 -18.82 -9.94 -9.97
N LEU A 170 -18.46 -11.00 -9.25
CA LEU A 170 -18.87 -12.38 -9.54
C LEU A 170 -19.81 -12.85 -8.43
N LEU A 171 -21.06 -13.08 -8.78
CA LEU A 171 -22.11 -13.62 -7.92
C LEU A 171 -22.17 -15.15 -8.08
N HIS A 172 -22.94 -15.79 -7.23
CA HIS A 172 -23.24 -17.21 -7.35
C HIS A 172 -23.90 -17.52 -8.70
N GLU A 173 -23.59 -18.68 -9.29
CA GLU A 173 -24.05 -19.09 -10.62
C GLU A 173 -25.58 -19.18 -10.79
N THR A 174 -26.31 -19.31 -9.70
CA THR A 174 -27.78 -19.29 -9.71
C THR A 174 -28.40 -17.96 -10.13
N PHE A 175 -27.63 -16.87 -10.12
CA PHE A 175 -28.11 -15.59 -10.62
C PHE A 175 -28.12 -15.57 -12.14
N LYS A 176 -29.17 -15.02 -12.72
CA LYS A 176 -29.36 -14.94 -14.18
C LYS A 176 -28.20 -14.21 -14.91
N LYS A 177 -27.51 -13.28 -14.21
CA LYS A 177 -26.32 -12.55 -14.68
C LYS A 177 -25.32 -12.53 -13.54
N PRO A 178 -24.54 -13.61 -13.37
CA PRO A 178 -23.62 -13.71 -12.22
C PRO A 178 -22.38 -12.84 -12.37
N ARG A 179 -21.99 -12.45 -13.58
CA ARG A 179 -20.82 -11.62 -13.86
C ARG A 179 -21.23 -10.20 -14.21
N LEU A 180 -20.70 -9.23 -13.48
CA LEU A 180 -21.01 -7.80 -13.68
C LEU A 180 -19.72 -6.99 -13.71
N MET A 181 -19.62 -6.10 -14.72
CA MET A 181 -18.50 -5.15 -14.82
C MET A 181 -18.94 -3.77 -14.37
N ARG A 182 -18.08 -3.10 -13.60
CA ARG A 182 -18.26 -1.73 -13.14
C ARG A 182 -17.03 -0.89 -13.49
N TYR A 183 -17.20 0.02 -14.45
CA TYR A 183 -16.10 0.88 -14.93
C TYR A 183 -16.01 2.22 -14.19
N LYS A 184 -17.01 2.53 -13.39
CA LYS A 184 -17.10 3.76 -12.59
C LYS A 184 -17.82 3.47 -11.27
N PRO A 185 -17.52 4.22 -10.21
CA PRO A 185 -18.28 4.12 -8.97
C PRO A 185 -19.77 4.50 -9.18
N PRO A 186 -20.70 3.96 -8.38
CA PRO A 186 -20.45 2.99 -7.30
C PRO A 186 -20.16 1.58 -7.86
N TYR A 187 -19.13 0.95 -7.30
CA TYR A 187 -18.82 -0.45 -7.60
C TYR A 187 -19.68 -1.37 -6.73
N SER A 188 -20.97 -1.42 -7.04
CA SER A 188 -21.94 -2.17 -6.24
C SER A 188 -22.94 -2.94 -7.09
N VAL A 189 -23.65 -3.85 -6.43
CA VAL A 189 -24.74 -4.62 -7.01
C VAL A 189 -25.81 -4.89 -5.97
N ARG A 190 -27.08 -4.60 -6.33
CA ARG A 190 -28.26 -4.92 -5.52
C ARG A 190 -28.98 -6.14 -6.05
N ARG A 191 -29.39 -7.02 -5.14
CA ARG A 191 -30.16 -8.24 -5.49
C ARG A 191 -31.13 -8.58 -4.37
N LEU A 192 -32.08 -9.41 -4.74
CA LEU A 192 -32.95 -10.12 -3.81
C LEU A 192 -32.45 -11.56 -3.68
N GLY A 193 -32.38 -12.07 -2.46
CA GLY A 193 -31.93 -13.41 -2.19
C GLY A 193 -32.20 -13.83 -0.74
N TRP A 194 -32.12 -15.12 -0.48
CA TRP A 194 -32.43 -15.71 0.82
C TRP A 194 -31.22 -16.37 1.51
N GLY A 195 -30.11 -16.58 0.79
CA GLY A 195 -28.95 -17.31 1.32
C GLY A 195 -27.68 -16.48 1.26
N THR A 196 -26.75 -16.79 2.13
CA THR A 196 -25.39 -16.25 2.11
C THR A 196 -24.52 -17.06 1.15
N PHE A 197 -23.57 -16.39 0.51
CA PHE A 197 -22.57 -16.98 -0.36
C PHE A 197 -21.39 -16.02 -0.50
N ILE A 198 -20.28 -16.53 -1.02
CA ILE A 198 -19.10 -15.70 -1.25
C ILE A 198 -19.27 -14.95 -2.56
N VAL A 199 -19.23 -13.61 -2.49
CA VAL A 199 -19.10 -12.72 -3.65
C VAL A 199 -17.62 -12.46 -3.88
N ARG A 200 -17.17 -12.64 -5.12
CA ARG A 200 -15.80 -12.27 -5.50
C ARG A 200 -15.82 -10.95 -6.25
N ALA A 201 -14.89 -10.05 -5.92
CA ALA A 201 -14.67 -8.80 -6.64
C ALA A 201 -13.23 -8.75 -7.13
N ASN A 202 -13.02 -8.68 -8.43
CA ASN A 202 -11.70 -8.48 -9.02
C ASN A 202 -11.51 -6.99 -9.27
N VAL A 203 -10.61 -6.36 -8.50
CA VAL A 203 -10.27 -4.94 -8.66
C VAL A 203 -9.12 -4.82 -9.64
N VAL A 204 -9.37 -4.22 -10.79
CA VAL A 204 -8.40 -4.07 -11.87
C VAL A 204 -7.87 -2.64 -11.92
N LEU A 205 -6.55 -2.50 -11.83
CA LEU A 205 -5.86 -1.21 -11.90
C LEU A 205 -5.71 -0.73 -13.35
N LYS A 206 -5.53 0.57 -13.51
CA LYS A 206 -5.15 1.18 -14.79
C LYS A 206 -3.74 0.79 -15.19
N TYR A 207 -3.45 0.94 -16.46
CA TYR A 207 -2.10 0.76 -16.99
C TYR A 207 -1.09 1.66 -16.27
N GLY A 208 0.09 1.12 -15.97
CA GLY A 208 1.12 1.79 -15.19
C GLY A 208 1.01 1.61 -13.67
N TYR A 209 0.00 0.85 -13.22
CA TYR A 209 -0.16 0.45 -11.82
C TYR A 209 -0.21 -1.07 -11.68
N SER A 210 0.36 -1.58 -10.58
CA SER A 210 0.29 -3.00 -10.23
C SER A 210 0.09 -3.19 -8.73
N TRP A 211 -0.61 -4.26 -8.33
CA TRP A 211 -0.77 -4.64 -6.93
C TRP A 211 0.51 -5.25 -6.36
N ILE A 212 0.87 -4.84 -5.14
CA ILE A 212 1.90 -5.50 -4.34
C ILE A 212 1.22 -6.52 -3.43
N SER A 213 0.83 -7.64 -4.00
CA SER A 213 0.17 -8.74 -3.29
C SER A 213 0.55 -10.07 -3.94
N SER A 214 0.66 -11.16 -3.15
CA SER A 214 0.83 -12.52 -3.68
C SER A 214 -0.37 -12.96 -4.52
N ASP A 215 -1.56 -12.48 -4.16
CA ASP A 215 -2.83 -12.87 -4.76
C ASP A 215 -3.16 -12.08 -6.03
N ALA A 216 -2.30 -11.13 -6.40
CA ALA A 216 -2.51 -10.35 -7.62
C ALA A 216 -2.28 -11.18 -8.88
N GLU A 217 -3.20 -11.08 -9.81
CA GLU A 217 -3.25 -11.82 -11.07
C GLU A 217 -2.92 -10.93 -12.27
N ASP A 218 -2.37 -11.55 -13.31
CA ASP A 218 -2.11 -10.88 -14.58
C ASP A 218 -3.43 -10.62 -15.33
N THR A 219 -3.50 -9.47 -15.97
CA THR A 219 -4.57 -9.16 -16.91
C THR A 219 -4.04 -9.25 -18.34
N LYS A 220 -4.95 -9.15 -19.31
CA LYS A 220 -4.59 -9.12 -20.73
C LYS A 220 -3.60 -7.99 -21.08
N TYR A 221 -3.62 -6.90 -20.32
CA TYR A 221 -2.88 -5.68 -20.66
C TYR A 221 -1.75 -5.33 -19.68
N ALA A 222 -1.78 -5.89 -18.47
CA ALA A 222 -0.79 -5.60 -17.45
C ALA A 222 -0.57 -6.77 -16.49
N LYS A 223 0.66 -6.90 -16.00
CA LYS A 223 1.01 -7.88 -14.97
C LYS A 223 0.52 -7.39 -13.61
N ARG A 224 -0.02 -8.33 -12.79
CA ARG A 224 -0.46 -8.08 -11.42
C ARG A 224 -1.44 -6.90 -11.29
N ALA A 225 -2.24 -6.65 -12.31
CA ALA A 225 -3.19 -5.56 -12.32
C ALA A 225 -4.55 -5.92 -11.71
N SER A 226 -4.89 -7.20 -11.57
CA SER A 226 -6.13 -7.69 -10.98
C SER A 226 -5.88 -8.23 -9.57
N LEU A 227 -6.68 -7.81 -8.59
CA LEU A 227 -6.66 -8.35 -7.25
C LEU A 227 -8.04 -8.92 -6.91
N PRO A 228 -8.14 -10.25 -6.70
CA PRO A 228 -9.37 -10.88 -6.24
C PRO A 228 -9.59 -10.58 -4.76
N LEU A 229 -10.77 -10.07 -4.43
CA LEU A 229 -11.27 -9.89 -3.08
C LEU A 229 -12.50 -10.78 -2.90
N GLU A 230 -12.60 -11.47 -1.79
CA GLU A 230 -13.73 -12.34 -1.46
C GLU A 230 -14.47 -11.80 -0.25
N TRP A 231 -15.80 -11.84 -0.31
CA TRP A 231 -16.68 -11.39 0.76
C TRP A 231 -17.85 -12.37 0.95
N GLU A 232 -17.95 -12.93 2.13
CA GLU A 232 -19.15 -13.69 2.50
C GLU A 232 -20.26 -12.74 2.90
N LEU A 233 -21.42 -12.84 2.24
CA LEU A 233 -22.55 -11.99 2.56
C LEU A 233 -23.00 -12.20 4.00
N CYS A 234 -23.17 -11.12 4.75
CA CYS A 234 -23.70 -11.11 6.09
C CYS A 234 -25.10 -10.50 6.06
N PHE A 235 -26.09 -11.22 6.64
CA PHE A 235 -27.47 -10.74 6.70
C PHE A 235 -27.87 -10.30 8.13
N ASP A 236 -26.95 -10.47 9.08
CA ASP A 236 -27.16 -10.03 10.45
C ASP A 236 -26.96 -8.52 10.60
N GLU A 237 -27.67 -7.90 11.54
CA GLU A 237 -27.48 -6.50 11.95
C GLU A 237 -27.46 -5.46 10.81
N GLY A 238 -28.11 -5.76 9.67
CA GLY A 238 -28.14 -4.83 8.51
C GLY A 238 -26.97 -4.98 7.56
N GLY A 239 -26.12 -5.98 7.74
CA GLY A 239 -24.96 -6.27 6.92
C GLY A 239 -23.63 -6.10 7.65
N SER A 240 -22.54 -6.15 6.92
CA SER A 240 -21.19 -6.01 7.46
C SER A 240 -20.23 -5.43 6.42
N GLN A 241 -19.14 -4.83 6.88
CA GLN A 241 -18.06 -4.38 6.01
C GLN A 241 -16.68 -4.61 6.65
N ALA A 242 -15.69 -4.73 5.78
CA ALA A 242 -14.29 -4.72 6.16
C ALA A 242 -13.54 -3.61 5.42
N ARG A 243 -12.50 -3.12 6.07
CA ARG A 243 -11.49 -2.25 5.49
C ARG A 243 -10.20 -3.02 5.31
N CYS A 244 -9.56 -2.88 4.15
CA CYS A 244 -8.21 -3.35 3.89
C CYS A 244 -7.36 -2.22 3.33
N GLN A 245 -6.08 -2.24 3.69
CA GLN A 245 -5.07 -1.36 3.14
C GLN A 245 -4.21 -2.18 2.18
N LEU A 246 -4.22 -1.79 0.92
CA LEU A 246 -3.56 -2.50 -0.16
C LEU A 246 -2.44 -1.62 -0.71
N LYS A 247 -1.34 -2.24 -1.10
CA LYS A 247 -0.22 -1.54 -1.71
C LYS A 247 -0.27 -1.65 -3.22
N ILE A 248 -0.11 -0.51 -3.87
CA ILE A 248 0.04 -0.41 -5.31
C ILE A 248 1.40 0.18 -5.65
N LYS A 249 1.97 -0.31 -6.71
CA LYS A 249 3.18 0.19 -7.34
C LYS A 249 2.77 0.99 -8.56
N LYS A 250 3.25 2.23 -8.66
CA LYS A 250 3.14 3.06 -9.86
C LYS A 250 4.46 3.00 -10.62
N GLU A 251 4.40 2.60 -11.87
CA GLU A 251 5.56 2.64 -12.77
C GLU A 251 5.70 4.07 -13.30
N GLY A 252 6.89 4.66 -13.16
CA GLY A 252 7.21 5.97 -13.71
C GLY A 252 6.97 5.98 -15.23
N GLN A 253 6.36 7.03 -15.74
CA GLN A 253 6.30 7.24 -17.18
C GLN A 253 7.73 7.49 -17.64
N LEU A 254 8.29 6.58 -18.43
CA LEU A 254 9.50 6.86 -19.22
C LEU A 254 9.24 8.14 -20.03
N VAL A 255 9.78 9.26 -19.57
CA VAL A 255 9.84 10.46 -20.39
C VAL A 255 10.74 10.09 -21.58
N ARG A 256 10.11 9.77 -22.69
CA ARG A 256 10.83 9.63 -23.97
C ARG A 256 11.52 10.97 -24.22
N ARG A 257 12.79 11.10 -23.81
CA ARG A 257 13.63 12.18 -24.27
C ARG A 257 13.67 12.08 -25.80
N GLY A 258 12.95 13.00 -26.44
CA GLY A 258 12.92 13.10 -27.87
C GLY A 258 14.35 13.29 -28.37
N VAL A 259 14.85 12.30 -29.10
CA VAL A 259 16.04 12.45 -29.92
C VAL A 259 15.69 13.45 -30.99
N SER A 260 16.11 14.70 -30.77
CA SER A 260 16.08 15.76 -31.81
C SER A 260 17.10 15.35 -32.86
N THR A 261 16.64 14.71 -33.92
CA THR A 261 17.42 14.58 -35.14
C THR A 261 17.52 15.98 -35.75
N ARG A 262 18.64 16.64 -35.51
CA ARG A 262 19.05 17.77 -36.34
C ARG A 262 19.36 17.23 -37.72
N SER A 263 18.44 17.50 -38.67
CA SER A 263 18.75 17.46 -40.08
C SER A 263 19.67 18.65 -40.37
N GLY A 264 20.92 18.35 -40.72
CA GLY A 264 21.80 19.33 -41.30
C GLY A 264 21.53 19.37 -42.78
N ASP A 265 21.32 20.58 -43.28
CA ASP A 265 21.60 20.99 -44.64
C ASP A 265 23.07 21.45 -44.76
#